data_7ca8c0d292a75a52a855e9b283dff7f5
#
_entry.id   7ca8c0d292a75a52a855e9b283dff7f5
#
_cell.length_a   1.000
_cell.length_b   1.000
_cell.length_c   1.000
_cell.angle_alpha   90.00
_cell.angle_beta   90.00
_cell.angle_gamma   90.00
#
_symmetry.space_group_name_H-M   'P 1'
#
loop_
_entity.id
_entity.type
_entity.pdbx_description
1 polymer ?
#
loop_
_entity_poly.entity_id
_entity_poly.type
_entity_poly.pdbx_seq_one_letter_code
_entity_poly.pdbx_strand_id
1 'polypeptide(L)'
;MEAYCMKCKTKREMNDPQATFNAKSSPVTIGVCPVCGTKMYRMGKSEAHANLTPPEKPAKVEKPRHGKLVIVESPAKAKTVGRFLGKGYTVRASVGHIRDLLRSSLSVDVENDFTPKYRVPNEKTAVVKELKKLAKEHAEVYLATDPDREGEAISWHLMEAAEIDPKLAKRVVFHEITEPAIKEAFSHPREINMDLVNAQQARRVLDRLVGYSISPILWEKVRSRLSAG
;
A
#
# COMPACT_ATOMS: atom_id res chain seq x y z
N MET A 1 10.33 15.49 39.38
CA MET A 1 10.35 14.84 38.04
C MET A 1 11.28 15.64 37.14
N GLU A 2 12.32 15.02 36.56
CA GLU A 2 13.31 15.70 35.74
C GLU A 2 12.89 15.84 34.26
N ALA A 3 13.20 17.00 33.69
CA ALA A 3 13.11 17.27 32.27
C ALA A 3 14.25 18.21 31.80
N TYR A 4 14.45 18.31 30.49
CA TYR A 4 15.47 19.17 29.92
C TYR A 4 14.96 20.59 29.72
N CYS A 5 15.66 21.56 30.32
CA CYS A 5 15.36 22.98 30.12
C CYS A 5 16.12 23.50 28.89
N MET A 6 15.41 23.89 27.83
CA MET A 6 16.00 24.37 26.57
C MET A 6 16.77 25.68 26.74
N LYS A 7 16.36 26.55 27.69
CA LYS A 7 17.02 27.84 27.96
C LYS A 7 18.28 27.67 28.79
N CYS A 8 18.23 26.83 29.84
CA CYS A 8 19.38 26.55 30.71
C CYS A 8 20.33 25.48 30.15
N LYS A 9 19.93 24.78 29.09
CA LYS A 9 20.67 23.68 28.44
C LYS A 9 21.12 22.56 29.41
N THR A 10 20.28 22.28 30.40
CA THR A 10 20.56 21.25 31.42
C THR A 10 19.27 20.56 31.88
N LYS A 11 19.38 19.31 32.36
CA LYS A 11 18.28 18.59 33.02
C LYS A 11 18.09 19.13 34.43
N ARG A 12 16.84 19.35 34.81
CA ARG A 12 16.46 19.83 36.14
C ARG A 12 15.13 19.23 36.56
N GLU A 13 14.88 19.18 37.84
CA GLU A 13 13.53 18.93 38.33
C GLU A 13 12.61 20.10 37.98
N MET A 14 11.42 19.78 37.48
CA MET A 14 10.45 20.80 37.12
C MET A 14 9.55 21.12 38.29
N ASN A 15 9.21 22.40 38.47
CA ASN A 15 8.17 22.84 39.38
C ASN A 15 6.80 22.65 38.76
N ASP A 16 5.80 22.36 39.59
CA ASP A 16 4.39 22.19 39.21
C ASP A 16 4.17 21.22 38.01
N PRO A 17 4.63 19.97 38.12
CA PRO A 17 4.48 19.00 37.01
C PRO A 17 3.02 18.62 36.83
N GLN A 18 2.43 18.98 35.70
CA GLN A 18 1.06 18.63 35.32
C GLN A 18 1.07 17.57 34.20
N ALA A 19 0.42 16.44 34.46
CA ALA A 19 0.20 15.41 33.45
C ALA A 19 -0.90 15.83 32.48
N THR A 20 -0.62 15.74 31.18
CA THR A 20 -1.58 16.08 30.12
C THR A 20 -1.29 15.26 28.86
N PHE A 21 -2.01 15.54 27.78
CA PHE A 21 -1.79 14.91 26.48
C PHE A 21 -1.49 15.98 25.43
N ASN A 22 -0.59 15.67 24.51
CA ASN A 22 -0.32 16.56 23.38
C ASN A 22 -1.41 16.43 22.29
N ALA A 23 -1.33 17.26 21.23
CA ALA A 23 -2.27 17.25 20.11
C ALA A 23 -2.39 15.90 19.34
N LYS A 24 -1.46 14.97 19.59
CA LYS A 24 -1.49 13.60 19.04
C LYS A 24 -1.99 12.57 20.06
N SER A 25 -2.61 12.99 21.16
CA SER A 25 -3.05 12.15 22.27
C SER A 25 -1.93 11.32 22.91
N SER A 26 -0.68 11.77 22.81
CA SER A 26 0.46 11.15 23.48
C SER A 26 0.65 11.78 24.87
N PRO A 27 0.93 10.97 25.92
CA PRO A 27 1.11 11.49 27.27
C PRO A 27 2.35 12.38 27.37
N VAL A 28 2.18 13.53 28.01
CA VAL A 28 3.25 14.51 28.27
C VAL A 28 3.06 15.13 29.66
N THR A 29 4.13 15.33 30.39
CA THR A 29 4.12 16.11 31.63
C THR A 29 4.75 17.46 31.34
N ILE A 30 4.05 18.53 31.70
CA ILE A 30 4.48 19.92 31.54
C ILE A 30 4.74 20.50 32.92
N GLY A 31 5.85 21.22 33.07
CA GLY A 31 6.20 21.95 34.27
C GLY A 31 7.07 23.14 33.93
N VAL A 32 7.55 23.86 34.94
CA VAL A 32 8.39 25.04 34.75
C VAL A 32 9.81 24.83 35.33
N CYS A 33 10.79 25.42 34.69
CA CYS A 33 12.15 25.41 35.21
C CYS A 33 12.28 26.27 36.45
N PRO A 34 12.81 25.76 37.57
CA PRO A 34 12.94 26.51 38.82
C PRO A 34 13.89 27.71 38.73
N VAL A 35 14.79 27.72 37.73
CA VAL A 35 15.82 28.76 37.59
C VAL A 35 15.41 29.88 36.63
N CYS A 36 14.78 29.54 35.51
CA CYS A 36 14.49 30.52 34.45
C CYS A 36 12.99 30.64 34.09
N GLY A 37 12.09 29.90 34.74
CA GLY A 37 10.65 29.95 34.49
C GLY A 37 10.20 29.39 33.14
N THR A 38 11.12 28.84 32.33
CA THR A 38 10.78 28.32 31.01
C THR A 38 9.98 27.02 31.14
N LYS A 39 8.93 26.85 30.31
CA LYS A 39 8.15 25.59 30.24
C LYS A 39 9.07 24.44 29.84
N MET A 40 8.96 23.35 30.57
CA MET A 40 9.67 22.10 30.33
C MET A 40 8.69 20.99 29.99
N TYR A 41 9.08 20.07 29.13
CA TYR A 41 8.24 18.99 28.67
C TYR A 41 8.95 17.66 28.87
N ARG A 42 8.24 16.68 29.42
CA ARG A 42 8.67 15.29 29.50
C ARG A 42 7.68 14.41 28.76
N MET A 43 8.12 13.78 27.69
CA MET A 43 7.33 12.84 26.93
C MET A 43 7.28 11.48 27.63
N GLY A 44 6.11 10.84 27.60
CA GLY A 44 5.90 9.51 28.15
C GLY A 44 4.87 9.48 29.29
N LYS A 45 4.38 8.28 29.58
CA LYS A 45 3.39 8.03 30.64
C LYS A 45 4.06 8.15 32.01
N SER A 46 3.44 8.85 32.94
CA SER A 46 3.80 8.90 34.38
C SER A 46 2.61 8.40 35.21
N GLU A 47 2.83 8.14 36.47
CA GLU A 47 1.78 7.70 37.41
C GLU A 47 0.59 8.67 37.45
N ALA A 48 0.85 9.97 37.30
CA ALA A 48 -0.17 11.02 37.23
C ALA A 48 -1.10 10.91 36.00
N HIS A 49 -0.74 10.13 34.98
CA HIS A 49 -1.61 9.86 33.81
C HIS A 49 -2.55 8.66 34.04
N ALA A 50 -2.47 7.94 35.18
CA ALA A 50 -3.25 6.72 35.41
C ALA A 50 -4.76 7.01 35.42
N ASN A 51 -5.16 8.17 35.91
CA ASN A 51 -6.56 8.59 36.07
C ASN A 51 -7.01 9.60 34.98
N LEU A 52 -6.16 9.87 33.97
CA LEU A 52 -6.49 10.79 32.89
C LEU A 52 -6.90 10.01 31.63
N THR A 53 -8.07 10.32 31.11
CA THR A 53 -8.54 9.76 29.82
C THR A 53 -7.85 10.51 28.68
N PRO A 54 -7.17 9.82 27.76
CA PRO A 54 -6.61 10.47 26.57
C PRO A 54 -7.72 11.14 25.77
N PRO A 55 -7.55 12.38 25.30
CA PRO A 55 -8.51 13.00 24.39
C PRO A 55 -8.64 12.14 23.14
N GLU A 56 -9.85 11.99 22.62
CA GLU A 56 -10.06 11.31 21.34
C GLU A 56 -9.17 11.94 20.27
N LYS A 57 -8.46 11.10 19.54
CA LYS A 57 -7.67 11.60 18.40
C LYS A 57 -8.62 12.33 17.47
N PRO A 58 -8.34 13.61 17.09
CA PRO A 58 -9.18 14.31 16.15
C PRO A 58 -9.34 13.42 14.92
N ALA A 59 -10.59 13.15 14.55
CA ALA A 59 -10.90 12.41 13.34
C ALA A 59 -10.13 13.05 12.19
N LYS A 60 -9.36 12.26 11.44
CA LYS A 60 -8.69 12.79 10.24
C LYS A 60 -9.77 13.35 9.33
N VAL A 61 -9.84 14.66 9.21
CA VAL A 61 -10.68 15.30 8.21
C VAL A 61 -10.19 14.80 6.85
N GLU A 62 -10.93 13.86 6.27
CA GLU A 62 -10.63 13.38 4.92
C GLU A 62 -10.79 14.57 3.97
N LYS A 63 -9.71 14.88 3.27
CA LYS A 63 -9.77 15.90 2.22
C LYS A 63 -10.76 15.45 1.15
N PRO A 64 -11.58 16.35 0.60
CA PRO A 64 -12.49 16.00 -0.47
C PRO A 64 -11.71 15.37 -1.63
N ARG A 65 -12.14 14.19 -2.07
CA ARG A 65 -11.53 13.46 -3.18
C ARG A 65 -12.01 14.05 -4.49
N HIS A 66 -11.10 14.29 -5.44
CA HIS A 66 -11.42 14.90 -6.73
C HIS A 66 -10.78 14.12 -7.88
N GLY A 67 -11.46 14.08 -9.02
CA GLY A 67 -10.94 13.47 -10.25
C GLY A 67 -10.97 11.95 -10.25
N LYS A 68 -10.42 11.37 -11.32
CA LYS A 68 -10.42 9.94 -11.61
C LYS A 68 -8.99 9.44 -11.79
N LEU A 69 -8.57 8.45 -11.00
CA LEU A 69 -7.29 7.77 -11.16
C LEU A 69 -7.46 6.58 -12.10
N VAL A 70 -6.59 6.44 -13.07
CA VAL A 70 -6.53 5.26 -13.96
C VAL A 70 -5.18 4.59 -13.77
N ILE A 71 -5.19 3.31 -13.48
CA ILE A 71 -3.97 2.51 -13.30
C ILE A 71 -3.92 1.46 -14.42
N VAL A 72 -2.82 1.48 -15.18
CA VAL A 72 -2.50 0.53 -16.25
C VAL A 72 -1.20 -0.22 -15.92
N GLU A 73 -0.87 -1.28 -16.65
CA GLU A 73 0.33 -2.08 -16.37
C GLU A 73 1.63 -1.46 -16.86
N SER A 74 1.61 -0.65 -17.95
CA SER A 74 2.84 -0.13 -18.57
C SER A 74 2.84 1.39 -18.78
N PRO A 75 4.02 2.05 -18.73
CA PRO A 75 4.15 3.48 -18.97
C PRO A 75 3.73 3.90 -20.40
N ALA A 76 3.99 3.05 -21.39
CA ALA A 76 3.58 3.30 -22.79
C ALA A 76 2.05 3.35 -22.89
N LYS A 77 1.36 2.38 -22.29
CA LYS A 77 -0.10 2.34 -22.23
C LYS A 77 -0.66 3.55 -21.46
N ALA A 78 -0.02 3.95 -20.35
CA ALA A 78 -0.41 5.13 -19.58
C ALA A 78 -0.39 6.41 -20.42
N LYS A 79 0.65 6.60 -21.23
CA LYS A 79 0.77 7.77 -22.12
C LYS A 79 -0.35 7.81 -23.17
N THR A 80 -0.64 6.67 -23.82
CA THR A 80 -1.65 6.58 -24.87
C THR A 80 -3.06 6.74 -24.31
N VAL A 81 -3.39 6.00 -23.26
CA VAL A 81 -4.70 6.07 -22.57
C VAL A 81 -4.95 7.48 -22.02
N GLY A 82 -3.93 8.10 -21.40
CA GLY A 82 -4.03 9.47 -20.88
C GLY A 82 -4.32 10.50 -21.95
N ARG A 83 -3.77 10.33 -23.16
CA ARG A 83 -4.06 11.22 -24.30
C ARG A 83 -5.52 11.10 -24.75
N PHE A 84 -6.08 9.90 -24.78
CA PHE A 84 -7.45 9.65 -25.24
C PHE A 84 -8.51 10.04 -24.20
N LEU A 85 -8.24 9.86 -22.90
CA LEU A 85 -9.16 10.24 -21.84
C LEU A 85 -9.18 11.75 -21.56
N GLY A 86 -8.09 12.44 -21.84
CA GLY A 86 -7.99 13.91 -21.70
C GLY A 86 -7.98 14.41 -20.24
N LYS A 87 -8.42 15.65 -20.07
CA LYS A 87 -8.44 16.35 -18.76
C LYS A 87 -9.46 15.72 -17.81
N GLY A 88 -9.10 15.59 -16.53
CA GLY A 88 -9.97 14.99 -15.50
C GLY A 88 -9.56 13.57 -15.09
N TYR A 89 -8.67 12.95 -15.84
CA TYR A 89 -8.09 11.65 -15.52
C TYR A 89 -6.60 11.76 -15.18
N THR A 90 -6.20 11.17 -14.08
CA THR A 90 -4.79 10.98 -13.71
C THR A 90 -4.40 9.57 -14.06
N VAL A 91 -3.59 9.37 -15.12
CA VAL A 91 -3.19 8.03 -15.56
C VAL A 91 -1.79 7.70 -15.02
N ARG A 92 -1.64 6.51 -14.42
CA ARG A 92 -0.38 6.01 -13.87
C ARG A 92 -0.15 4.55 -14.26
N ALA A 93 1.10 4.14 -14.26
CA ALA A 93 1.47 2.75 -14.54
C ALA A 93 1.93 2.03 -13.27
N SER A 94 1.55 0.77 -13.10
CA SER A 94 2.06 -0.12 -12.06
C SER A 94 3.45 -0.67 -12.40
N VAL A 95 3.84 -0.59 -13.67
CA VAL A 95 5.08 -1.18 -14.20
C VAL A 95 5.09 -2.71 -13.98
N GLY A 96 4.03 -3.38 -14.43
CA GLY A 96 3.79 -4.82 -14.26
C GLY A 96 3.29 -5.20 -12.86
N HIS A 97 3.61 -6.39 -12.41
CA HIS A 97 3.19 -6.89 -11.10
C HIS A 97 3.79 -6.08 -9.94
N ILE A 98 2.95 -5.74 -8.97
CA ILE A 98 3.37 -4.99 -7.76
C ILE A 98 3.43 -5.86 -6.50
N ARG A 99 2.90 -7.09 -6.55
CA ARG A 99 3.04 -8.13 -5.52
C ARG A 99 3.46 -9.43 -6.18
N ASP A 100 4.31 -10.19 -5.54
CA ASP A 100 4.70 -11.52 -5.98
C ASP A 100 5.06 -12.39 -4.77
N LEU A 101 5.17 -13.70 -4.99
CA LEU A 101 5.71 -14.66 -4.04
C LEU A 101 7.19 -14.35 -3.77
N LEU A 102 7.66 -14.58 -2.55
CA LEU A 102 9.08 -14.42 -2.20
C LEU A 102 9.96 -15.30 -3.07
N ARG A 103 11.05 -14.75 -3.60
CA ARG A 103 12.02 -15.52 -4.40
C ARG A 103 12.89 -16.44 -3.55
N SER A 104 13.12 -16.09 -2.27
CA SER A 104 14.00 -16.80 -1.35
C SER A 104 13.34 -17.97 -0.61
N SER A 105 12.05 -18.18 -0.78
CA SER A 105 11.29 -19.23 -0.09
C SER A 105 10.16 -19.75 -0.98
N LEU A 106 9.58 -20.90 -0.61
CA LEU A 106 8.42 -21.46 -1.31
C LEU A 106 7.25 -20.46 -1.35
N SER A 107 7.03 -19.71 -0.27
CA SER A 107 5.96 -18.71 -0.13
C SER A 107 4.55 -19.23 -0.41
N VAL A 108 4.35 -20.53 -0.27
CA VAL A 108 3.08 -21.23 -0.38
C VAL A 108 2.92 -22.09 0.86
N ASP A 109 1.80 -21.99 1.53
CA ASP A 109 1.47 -22.75 2.71
C ASP A 109 0.77 -24.05 2.29
N VAL A 110 1.59 -25.11 2.12
CA VAL A 110 1.12 -26.41 1.58
C VAL A 110 0.14 -27.10 2.52
N GLU A 111 0.28 -26.88 3.84
CA GLU A 111 -0.56 -27.52 4.86
C GLU A 111 -1.90 -26.80 5.04
N ASN A 112 -1.98 -25.52 4.63
CA ASN A 112 -3.18 -24.70 4.73
C ASN A 112 -3.69 -24.29 3.33
N ASP A 113 -4.22 -25.25 2.61
CA ASP A 113 -4.91 -25.09 1.31
C ASP A 113 -4.07 -24.34 0.26
N PHE A 114 -2.76 -24.58 0.24
CA PHE A 114 -1.82 -23.96 -0.69
C PHE A 114 -1.87 -22.44 -0.72
N THR A 115 -2.21 -21.81 0.40
CA THR A 115 -2.37 -20.36 0.52
C THR A 115 -1.08 -19.62 0.15
N PRO A 116 -1.08 -18.75 -0.87
CA PRO A 116 0.11 -18.01 -1.30
C PRO A 116 0.39 -16.83 -0.36
N LYS A 117 1.67 -16.65 0.01
CA LYS A 117 2.14 -15.52 0.82
C LYS A 117 2.77 -14.46 -0.08
N TYR A 118 1.96 -13.49 -0.51
CA TYR A 118 2.40 -12.38 -1.37
C TYR A 118 3.08 -11.27 -0.59
N ARG A 119 4.05 -10.61 -1.24
CA ARG A 119 4.65 -9.37 -0.73
C ARG A 119 4.90 -8.38 -1.87
N VAL A 120 5.04 -7.12 -1.52
CA VAL A 120 5.51 -6.07 -2.44
C VAL A 120 7.04 -6.16 -2.51
N PRO A 121 7.64 -6.41 -3.69
CA PRO A 121 9.10 -6.35 -3.87
C PRO A 121 9.65 -4.95 -3.54
N ASN A 122 10.89 -4.89 -3.05
CA ASN A 122 11.49 -3.62 -2.61
C ASN A 122 11.51 -2.57 -3.73
N GLU A 123 11.79 -2.99 -4.97
CA GLU A 123 11.79 -2.13 -6.16
C GLU A 123 10.41 -1.56 -6.51
N LYS A 124 9.33 -2.16 -6.03
CA LYS A 124 7.94 -1.70 -6.26
C LYS A 124 7.40 -0.81 -5.15
N THR A 125 8.10 -0.71 -4.03
CA THR A 125 7.63 0.03 -2.85
C THR A 125 7.34 1.50 -3.16
N ALA A 126 8.16 2.15 -3.99
CA ALA A 126 7.96 3.56 -4.37
C ALA A 126 6.67 3.73 -5.20
N VAL A 127 6.45 2.86 -6.19
CA VAL A 127 5.25 2.86 -7.04
C VAL A 127 3.99 2.61 -6.20
N VAL A 128 4.02 1.63 -5.32
CA VAL A 128 2.88 1.33 -4.43
C VAL A 128 2.57 2.50 -3.51
N LYS A 129 3.58 3.17 -2.93
CA LYS A 129 3.38 4.36 -2.10
C LYS A 129 2.75 5.51 -2.88
N GLU A 130 3.18 5.74 -4.12
CA GLU A 130 2.60 6.75 -5.00
C GLU A 130 1.14 6.41 -5.32
N LEU A 131 0.86 5.19 -5.77
CA LEU A 131 -0.50 4.75 -6.10
C LEU A 131 -1.43 4.81 -4.89
N LYS A 132 -0.96 4.39 -3.71
CA LYS A 132 -1.72 4.50 -2.46
C LYS A 132 -2.06 5.95 -2.10
N LYS A 133 -1.12 6.89 -2.31
CA LYS A 133 -1.37 8.32 -2.11
C LYS A 133 -2.43 8.83 -3.08
N LEU A 134 -2.26 8.53 -4.37
CA LEU A 134 -3.19 8.98 -5.41
C LEU A 134 -4.60 8.38 -5.22
N ALA A 135 -4.72 7.10 -4.85
CA ALA A 135 -6.01 6.47 -4.57
C ALA A 135 -6.79 7.16 -3.43
N LYS A 136 -6.07 7.75 -2.45
CA LYS A 136 -6.69 8.52 -1.37
C LYS A 136 -7.14 9.93 -1.79
N GLU A 137 -6.53 10.47 -2.84
CA GLU A 137 -6.81 11.83 -3.34
C GLU A 137 -7.91 11.85 -4.40
N HIS A 138 -8.21 10.71 -5.06
CA HIS A 138 -9.18 10.61 -6.15
C HIS A 138 -10.51 10.00 -5.71
N ALA A 139 -11.59 10.44 -6.36
CA ALA A 139 -12.95 10.00 -6.06
C ALA A 139 -13.27 8.62 -6.65
N GLU A 140 -12.65 8.26 -7.78
CA GLU A 140 -12.82 6.99 -8.47
C GLU A 140 -11.45 6.44 -8.90
N VAL A 141 -11.29 5.12 -8.84
CA VAL A 141 -10.07 4.43 -9.28
C VAL A 141 -10.42 3.40 -10.35
N TYR A 142 -9.90 3.60 -11.54
CA TYR A 142 -10.08 2.70 -12.66
C TYR A 142 -8.86 1.79 -12.83
N LEU A 143 -9.08 0.48 -12.80
CA LEU A 143 -8.08 -0.55 -13.03
C LEU A 143 -8.19 -1.00 -14.48
N ALA A 144 -7.29 -0.51 -15.33
CA ALA A 144 -7.34 -0.66 -16.80
C ALA A 144 -6.15 -1.48 -17.32
N THR A 145 -5.93 -2.65 -16.70
CA THR A 145 -4.93 -3.65 -17.11
C THR A 145 -5.49 -4.54 -18.24
N ASP A 146 -4.66 -5.41 -18.82
CA ASP A 146 -5.04 -6.27 -19.95
C ASP A 146 -6.28 -7.15 -19.67
N PRO A 147 -7.02 -7.55 -20.73
CA PRO A 147 -8.27 -8.30 -20.62
C PRO A 147 -8.06 -9.81 -20.42
N ASP A 148 -6.98 -10.20 -19.77
CA ASP A 148 -6.65 -11.59 -19.48
C ASP A 148 -6.59 -11.88 -17.97
N ARG A 149 -6.36 -13.15 -17.60
CA ARG A 149 -6.24 -13.55 -16.19
C ARG A 149 -5.07 -12.88 -15.47
N GLU A 150 -3.99 -12.55 -16.19
CA GLU A 150 -2.83 -11.87 -15.62
C GLU A 150 -3.14 -10.40 -15.30
N GLY A 151 -3.79 -9.69 -16.21
CA GLY A 151 -4.29 -8.33 -15.97
C GLY A 151 -5.33 -8.28 -14.86
N GLU A 152 -6.18 -9.30 -14.73
CA GLU A 152 -7.16 -9.39 -13.64
C GLU A 152 -6.46 -9.56 -12.28
N ALA A 153 -5.44 -10.43 -12.21
CA ALA A 153 -4.63 -10.62 -11.01
C ALA A 153 -3.82 -9.37 -10.66
N ILE A 154 -3.26 -8.65 -11.65
CA ILE A 154 -2.57 -7.38 -11.43
C ILE A 154 -3.55 -6.36 -10.82
N SER A 155 -4.77 -6.26 -11.34
CA SER A 155 -5.81 -5.37 -10.81
C SER A 155 -6.14 -5.69 -9.34
N TRP A 156 -6.32 -6.97 -9.02
CA TRP A 156 -6.57 -7.42 -7.65
C TRP A 156 -5.39 -7.12 -6.73
N HIS A 157 -4.16 -7.40 -7.17
CA HIS A 157 -2.96 -7.07 -6.42
C HIS A 157 -2.78 -5.57 -6.18
N LEU A 158 -3.21 -4.73 -7.14
CA LEU A 158 -3.22 -3.27 -7.01
C LEU A 158 -4.18 -2.81 -5.92
N MET A 159 -5.40 -3.37 -5.89
CA MET A 159 -6.38 -3.07 -4.83
C MET A 159 -5.80 -3.35 -3.45
N GLU A 160 -5.25 -4.55 -3.27
CA GLU A 160 -4.69 -4.99 -2.00
C GLU A 160 -3.47 -4.15 -1.57
N ALA A 161 -2.48 -3.97 -2.47
CA ALA A 161 -1.22 -3.30 -2.13
C ALA A 161 -1.36 -1.80 -1.92
N ALA A 162 -2.21 -1.14 -2.70
CA ALA A 162 -2.45 0.30 -2.59
C ALA A 162 -3.60 0.63 -1.62
N GLU A 163 -4.20 -0.38 -0.96
CA GLU A 163 -5.33 -0.23 -0.03
C GLU A 163 -6.47 0.60 -0.66
N ILE A 164 -6.84 0.23 -1.90
CA ILE A 164 -7.92 0.88 -2.63
C ILE A 164 -9.25 0.36 -2.09
N ASP A 165 -10.14 1.26 -1.71
CA ASP A 165 -11.49 0.89 -1.27
C ASP A 165 -12.23 0.20 -2.44
N PRO A 166 -12.74 -1.04 -2.27
CA PRO A 166 -13.49 -1.74 -3.32
C PRO A 166 -14.66 -0.94 -3.90
N LYS A 167 -15.28 -0.08 -3.10
CA LYS A 167 -16.39 0.79 -3.55
C LYS A 167 -15.97 1.85 -4.55
N LEU A 168 -14.69 2.22 -4.56
CA LEU A 168 -14.11 3.22 -5.46
C LEU A 168 -13.43 2.57 -6.67
N ALA A 169 -13.13 1.28 -6.59
CA ALA A 169 -12.44 0.53 -7.63
C ALA A 169 -13.42 0.11 -8.74
N LYS A 170 -13.05 0.41 -9.96
CA LYS A 170 -13.78 0.04 -11.17
C LYS A 170 -12.84 -0.65 -12.14
N ARG A 171 -13.15 -1.85 -12.56
CA ARG A 171 -12.38 -2.59 -13.57
C ARG A 171 -12.85 -2.17 -14.96
N VAL A 172 -11.90 -1.75 -15.80
CA VAL A 172 -12.14 -1.41 -17.21
C VAL A 172 -11.32 -2.33 -18.10
N VAL A 173 -11.95 -2.90 -19.11
CA VAL A 173 -11.35 -3.85 -20.04
C VAL A 173 -11.55 -3.37 -21.48
N PHE A 174 -10.47 -3.29 -22.23
CA PHE A 174 -10.48 -3.01 -23.66
C PHE A 174 -9.49 -3.93 -24.39
N HIS A 175 -9.86 -4.37 -25.57
CA HIS A 175 -9.06 -5.32 -26.36
C HIS A 175 -8.11 -4.61 -27.34
N GLU A 176 -8.36 -3.33 -27.60
CA GLU A 176 -7.51 -2.50 -28.46
C GLU A 176 -7.30 -1.10 -27.87
N ILE A 177 -6.16 -0.49 -28.19
CA ILE A 177 -5.80 0.83 -27.67
C ILE A 177 -6.16 1.91 -28.70
N THR A 178 -7.45 1.99 -29.04
CA THR A 178 -8.03 3.04 -29.90
C THR A 178 -8.89 3.97 -29.05
N GLU A 179 -9.03 5.23 -29.48
CA GLU A 179 -9.82 6.22 -28.72
C GLU A 179 -11.28 5.80 -28.55
N PRO A 180 -11.99 5.30 -29.61
CA PRO A 180 -13.37 4.84 -29.45
C PRO A 180 -13.52 3.67 -28.46
N ALA A 181 -12.66 2.63 -28.58
CA ALA A 181 -12.71 1.46 -27.71
C ALA A 181 -12.44 1.81 -26.26
N ILE A 182 -11.50 2.71 -26.00
CA ILE A 182 -11.20 3.17 -24.62
C ILE A 182 -12.39 3.95 -24.06
N LYS A 183 -12.98 4.90 -24.80
CA LYS A 183 -14.13 5.68 -24.34
C LYS A 183 -15.32 4.77 -24.06
N GLU A 184 -15.60 3.82 -24.91
CA GLU A 184 -16.65 2.82 -24.71
C GLU A 184 -16.40 1.98 -23.46
N ALA A 185 -15.19 1.43 -23.28
CA ALA A 185 -14.84 0.63 -22.12
C ALA A 185 -15.01 1.41 -20.80
N PHE A 186 -14.66 2.70 -20.77
CA PHE A 186 -14.82 3.55 -19.59
C PHE A 186 -16.30 3.91 -19.29
N SER A 187 -17.20 3.76 -20.25
CA SER A 187 -18.65 3.90 -20.02
C SER A 187 -19.29 2.64 -19.43
N HIS A 188 -18.62 1.48 -19.52
CA HIS A 188 -19.10 0.19 -19.02
C HIS A 188 -18.09 -0.47 -18.05
N PRO A 189 -17.76 0.16 -16.92
CA PRO A 189 -16.89 -0.44 -15.94
C PRO A 189 -17.57 -1.64 -15.24
N ARG A 190 -16.79 -2.62 -14.82
CA ARG A 190 -17.25 -3.81 -14.09
C ARG A 190 -16.48 -4.01 -12.79
N GLU A 191 -16.80 -5.04 -12.05
CA GLU A 191 -16.02 -5.52 -10.92
C GLU A 191 -14.86 -6.42 -11.39
N ILE A 192 -13.90 -6.69 -10.49
CA ILE A 192 -12.83 -7.66 -10.74
C ILE A 192 -13.44 -9.06 -10.79
N ASN A 193 -13.08 -9.83 -11.81
CA ASN A 193 -13.48 -11.23 -11.93
C ASN A 193 -12.56 -12.11 -11.06
N MET A 194 -13.06 -12.53 -9.90
CA MET A 194 -12.31 -13.34 -8.95
C MET A 194 -12.00 -14.74 -9.47
N ASP A 195 -12.77 -15.30 -10.40
CA ASP A 195 -12.48 -16.60 -11.01
C ASP A 195 -11.21 -16.54 -11.85
N LEU A 196 -11.01 -15.46 -12.61
CA LEU A 196 -9.78 -15.21 -13.36
C LEU A 196 -8.59 -14.95 -12.42
N VAL A 197 -8.79 -14.22 -11.34
CA VAL A 197 -7.77 -14.01 -10.30
C VAL A 197 -7.35 -15.35 -9.69
N ASN A 198 -8.30 -16.18 -9.29
CA ASN A 198 -8.07 -17.49 -8.70
C ASN A 198 -7.37 -18.43 -9.69
N ALA A 199 -7.76 -18.42 -10.96
CA ALA A 199 -7.10 -19.20 -12.01
C ALA A 199 -5.63 -18.80 -12.20
N GLN A 200 -5.33 -17.50 -12.14
CA GLN A 200 -3.94 -17.02 -12.21
C GLN A 200 -3.16 -17.39 -10.95
N GLN A 201 -3.75 -17.24 -9.76
CA GLN A 201 -3.12 -17.65 -8.50
C GLN A 201 -2.80 -19.15 -8.47
N ALA A 202 -3.76 -20.00 -8.87
CA ALA A 202 -3.55 -21.44 -8.95
C ALA A 202 -2.37 -21.81 -9.87
N ARG A 203 -2.31 -21.18 -11.04
CA ARG A 203 -1.16 -21.34 -11.95
C ARG A 203 0.15 -20.91 -11.29
N ARG A 204 0.16 -19.71 -10.66
CA ARG A 204 1.36 -19.16 -10.01
C ARG A 204 1.86 -20.06 -8.88
N VAL A 205 0.94 -20.63 -8.11
CA VAL A 205 1.24 -21.60 -7.05
C VAL A 205 1.80 -22.88 -7.64
N LEU A 206 1.18 -23.42 -8.69
CA LEU A 206 1.65 -24.64 -9.36
C LEU A 206 3.06 -24.47 -9.95
N ASP A 207 3.30 -23.39 -10.69
CA ASP A 207 4.63 -23.07 -11.25
C ASP A 207 5.69 -22.98 -10.13
N ARG A 208 5.32 -22.41 -8.97
CA ARG A 208 6.19 -22.33 -7.79
C ARG A 208 6.50 -23.69 -7.19
N LEU A 209 5.50 -24.55 -6.99
CA LEU A 209 5.67 -25.91 -6.45
C LEU A 209 6.55 -26.75 -7.37
N VAL A 210 6.25 -26.75 -8.67
CA VAL A 210 7.02 -27.49 -9.69
C VAL A 210 8.46 -26.98 -9.73
N GLY A 211 8.65 -25.66 -9.80
CA GLY A 211 9.98 -25.06 -9.85
C GLY A 211 10.85 -25.42 -8.65
N TYR A 212 10.31 -25.33 -7.44
CA TYR A 212 11.04 -25.63 -6.21
C TYR A 212 11.31 -27.13 -6.01
N SER A 213 10.42 -28.00 -6.48
CA SER A 213 10.57 -29.46 -6.32
C SER A 213 11.48 -30.07 -7.38
N ILE A 214 11.38 -29.62 -8.63
CA ILE A 214 12.07 -30.26 -9.77
C ILE A 214 13.39 -29.59 -10.11
N SER A 215 13.52 -28.26 -9.99
CA SER A 215 14.77 -27.57 -10.34
C SER A 215 16.00 -28.11 -9.59
N PRO A 216 15.95 -28.42 -8.27
CA PRO A 216 17.10 -29.04 -7.58
C PRO A 216 17.52 -30.37 -8.17
N ILE A 217 16.55 -31.20 -8.61
CA ILE A 217 16.83 -32.50 -9.25
C ILE A 217 17.53 -32.30 -10.60
N LEU A 218 17.10 -31.30 -11.37
CA LEU A 218 17.78 -30.93 -12.62
C LEU A 218 19.21 -30.45 -12.38
N TRP A 219 19.46 -29.72 -11.30
CA TRP A 219 20.82 -29.25 -10.95
C TRP A 219 21.74 -30.40 -10.56
N GLU A 220 21.21 -31.39 -9.87
CA GLU A 220 21.98 -32.57 -9.47
C GLU A 220 22.24 -33.53 -10.64
N LYS A 221 21.21 -33.86 -11.45
CA LYS A 221 21.25 -34.91 -12.45
C LYS A 221 21.63 -34.48 -13.85
N VAL A 222 21.44 -33.19 -14.21
CA VAL A 222 21.64 -32.71 -15.57
C VAL A 222 22.68 -31.60 -15.59
N ARG A 223 22.31 -30.38 -15.13
CA ARG A 223 23.18 -29.19 -15.12
C ARG A 223 22.68 -28.16 -14.14
N SER A 224 23.62 -27.47 -13.46
CA SER A 224 23.30 -26.33 -12.61
C SER A 224 22.61 -25.21 -13.37
N ARG A 225 21.73 -24.45 -12.70
CA ARG A 225 20.96 -23.30 -13.20
C ARG A 225 19.88 -23.61 -14.25
N LEU A 226 19.50 -24.89 -14.45
CA LEU A 226 18.28 -25.21 -15.18
C LEU A 226 17.06 -24.89 -14.31
N SER A 227 15.95 -24.49 -14.93
CA SER A 227 14.68 -24.24 -14.24
C SER A 227 13.61 -25.15 -14.82
N ALA A 228 12.79 -25.72 -13.91
CA ALA A 228 11.57 -26.42 -14.27
C ALA A 228 10.40 -25.46 -14.03
N GLY A 229 9.81 -24.99 -15.12
CA GLY A 229 8.72 -24.00 -15.06
C GLY A 229 9.15 -22.57 -15.40
#